data_5f82f5184b25f11788db3e96ade7b998
#
_entry.id   5f82f5184b25f11788db3e96ade7b998
#
_cell.length_a   1.000
_cell.length_b   1.000
_cell.length_c   1.000
_cell.angle_alpha   90.00
_cell.angle_beta   90.00
_cell.angle_gamma   90.00
#
_symmetry.space_group_name_H-M   'P 1'
#
loop_
_entity.id
_entity.type
_entity.pdbx_description
1 polymer ?
#
loop_
_entity_poly.entity_id
_entity_poly.type
_entity_poly.pdbx_seq_one_letter_code
_entity_poly.pdbx_strand_id
1 'polypeptide(L)'
;LVDQKKIDKFASISGDYQRIHVDTKRAVNEMPDGKTIAHGLLTLCMSAALAGNVLKIGQLKQSINYGIDKVRFTSPVKVGNRIRMNSVIEDVIERDGGVIYLKIKRTVEIENEDRPAMIASTISLLYPIN
;
A
#
# COMPACT_ATOMS: atom_id res chain seq x y z
N LEU A 1 7.13 5.69 -8.41
CA LEU A 1 6.70 7.09 -8.50
C LEU A 1 5.19 7.19 -8.29
N VAL A 2 4.77 8.10 -7.43
CA VAL A 2 3.36 8.46 -7.17
C VAL A 2 3.09 9.78 -7.89
N ASP A 3 2.48 9.70 -9.05
CA ASP A 3 2.12 10.85 -9.87
C ASP A 3 0.64 11.25 -9.71
N GLN A 4 0.28 12.45 -10.17
CA GLN A 4 -1.09 12.95 -10.09
C GLN A 4 -2.09 12.06 -10.83
N LYS A 5 -1.67 11.47 -11.95
CA LYS A 5 -2.52 10.57 -12.75
C LYS A 5 -2.98 9.35 -11.96
N LYS A 6 -2.11 8.78 -11.09
CA LYS A 6 -2.49 7.67 -10.20
C LYS A 6 -3.48 8.12 -9.14
N ILE A 7 -3.23 9.30 -8.56
CA ILE A 7 -4.10 9.89 -7.54
C ILE A 7 -5.50 10.14 -8.12
N ASP A 8 -5.58 10.76 -9.30
CA ASP A 8 -6.86 11.06 -9.96
C ASP A 8 -7.63 9.79 -10.35
N LYS A 9 -6.92 8.76 -10.83
CA LYS A 9 -7.55 7.46 -11.12
C LYS A 9 -8.10 6.81 -9.86
N PHE A 10 -7.38 6.89 -8.75
CA PHE A 10 -7.85 6.35 -7.48
C PHE A 10 -9.05 7.14 -6.97
N ALA A 11 -9.03 8.46 -7.06
CA ALA A 11 -10.18 9.31 -6.73
C ALA A 11 -11.43 8.91 -7.54
N SER A 12 -11.26 8.63 -8.84
CA SER A 12 -12.36 8.18 -9.72
C SER A 12 -12.93 6.83 -9.31
N ILE A 13 -12.10 5.90 -8.87
CA ILE A 13 -12.54 4.55 -8.45
C ILE A 13 -13.18 4.57 -7.06
N SER A 14 -12.57 5.31 -6.12
CA SER A 14 -13.00 5.36 -4.73
C SER A 14 -14.16 6.32 -4.46
N GLY A 15 -14.37 7.30 -5.34
CA GLY A 15 -15.28 8.41 -5.12
C GLY A 15 -14.74 9.48 -4.15
N ASP A 16 -13.50 9.36 -3.70
CA ASP A 16 -12.86 10.33 -2.79
C ASP A 16 -12.16 11.44 -3.57
N TYR A 17 -12.90 12.52 -3.79
CA TYR A 17 -12.43 13.72 -4.48
C TYR A 17 -12.06 14.86 -3.53
N GLN A 18 -11.58 14.55 -2.34
CA GLN A 18 -11.09 15.60 -1.46
C GLN A 18 -10.02 16.44 -2.16
N ARG A 19 -10.16 17.77 -2.06
CA ARG A 19 -9.31 18.73 -2.76
C ARG A 19 -7.81 18.57 -2.48
N ILE A 20 -7.44 18.08 -1.29
CA ILE A 20 -6.04 17.81 -0.94
C ILE A 20 -5.39 16.76 -1.86
N HIS A 21 -6.21 15.96 -2.55
CA HIS A 21 -5.75 14.92 -3.48
C HIS A 21 -5.81 15.39 -4.94
N VAL A 22 -6.85 16.12 -5.33
CA VAL A 22 -7.16 16.34 -6.75
C VAL A 22 -7.04 17.80 -7.21
N ASP A 23 -7.11 18.78 -6.30
CA ASP A 23 -7.05 20.20 -6.67
C ASP A 23 -5.63 20.73 -6.66
N THR A 24 -4.91 20.50 -7.76
CA THR A 24 -3.52 20.92 -7.92
C THR A 24 -3.34 22.45 -7.89
N LYS A 25 -4.36 23.20 -8.31
CA LYS A 25 -4.29 24.68 -8.30
C LYS A 25 -4.36 25.23 -6.88
N ARG A 26 -5.25 24.69 -6.06
CA ARG A 26 -5.34 25.08 -4.64
C ARG A 26 -4.17 24.59 -3.84
N ALA A 27 -3.64 23.41 -4.15
CA ALA A 27 -2.50 22.84 -3.44
C ALA A 27 -1.30 23.79 -3.41
N VAL A 28 -1.07 24.54 -4.49
CA VAL A 28 0.03 25.50 -4.56
C VAL A 28 0.01 26.52 -3.41
N ASN A 29 -1.16 26.92 -2.97
CA ASN A 29 -1.34 27.96 -1.93
C ASN A 29 -1.72 27.40 -0.56
N GLU A 30 -2.38 26.23 -0.50
CA GLU A 30 -3.00 25.71 0.73
C GLU A 30 -2.23 24.52 1.34
N MET A 31 -1.40 23.83 0.54
CA MET A 31 -0.71 22.64 1.01
C MET A 31 0.78 22.90 1.29
N PRO A 32 1.35 22.20 2.28
CA PRO A 32 2.80 22.20 2.46
C PRO A 32 3.52 21.84 1.16
N ASP A 33 4.55 22.58 0.79
CA ASP A 33 5.31 22.42 -0.45
C ASP A 33 4.50 22.60 -1.74
N GLY A 34 3.28 23.15 -1.67
CA GLY A 34 2.43 23.41 -2.83
C GLY A 34 1.99 22.18 -3.61
N LYS A 35 1.99 21.01 -2.99
CA LYS A 35 1.72 19.72 -3.65
C LYS A 35 0.50 19.03 -3.08
N THR A 36 -0.25 18.35 -3.94
CA THR A 36 -1.27 17.39 -3.51
C THR A 36 -0.61 16.16 -2.86
N ILE A 37 -1.41 15.42 -2.11
CA ILE A 37 -1.00 14.19 -1.46
C ILE A 37 -1.82 13.00 -1.97
N ALA A 38 -1.23 11.82 -1.99
CA ALA A 38 -1.94 10.59 -2.28
C ALA A 38 -2.92 10.24 -1.15
N HIS A 39 -4.02 9.59 -1.51
CA HIS A 39 -4.89 8.94 -0.53
C HIS A 39 -4.09 7.89 0.25
N GLY A 40 -4.28 7.80 1.54
CA GLY A 40 -3.67 6.73 2.34
C GLY A 40 -4.05 5.35 1.80
N LEU A 41 -5.30 5.15 1.42
CA LEU A 41 -5.79 3.91 0.82
C LEU A 41 -5.15 3.61 -0.54
N LEU A 42 -4.79 4.62 -1.34
CA LEU A 42 -4.00 4.41 -2.56
C LEU A 42 -2.62 3.83 -2.21
N THR A 43 -1.94 4.39 -1.20
CA THR A 43 -0.65 3.88 -0.74
C THR A 43 -0.75 2.41 -0.30
N LEU A 44 -1.81 2.05 0.41
CA LEU A 44 -2.10 0.67 0.80
C LEU A 44 -2.31 -0.23 -0.42
N CYS A 45 -3.13 0.18 -1.39
CA CYS A 45 -3.39 -0.58 -2.62
C CYS A 45 -2.10 -0.77 -3.45
N MET A 46 -1.25 0.26 -3.54
CA MET A 46 0.03 0.17 -4.24
C MET A 46 1.00 -0.82 -3.59
N SER A 47 0.85 -1.11 -2.30
CA SER A 47 1.69 -2.10 -1.61
C SER A 47 1.57 -3.50 -2.21
N ALA A 48 0.42 -3.85 -2.80
CA ALA A 48 0.23 -5.13 -3.49
C ALA A 48 1.14 -5.26 -4.72
N ALA A 49 1.23 -4.21 -5.54
CA ALA A 49 2.13 -4.19 -6.70
C ALA A 49 3.61 -4.21 -6.31
N LEU A 50 3.97 -3.51 -5.22
CA LEU A 50 5.32 -3.51 -4.68
C LEU A 50 5.71 -4.89 -4.10
N ALA A 51 4.74 -5.64 -3.58
CA ALA A 51 4.96 -6.97 -2.99
C ALA A 51 5.42 -8.01 -4.00
N GLY A 52 4.92 -7.97 -5.23
CA GLY A 52 5.24 -8.95 -6.28
C GLY A 52 6.73 -9.04 -6.63
N ASN A 53 7.50 -8.02 -6.28
CA ASN A 53 8.95 -7.98 -6.51
C ASN A 53 9.77 -8.41 -5.28
N VAL A 54 9.15 -8.57 -4.11
CA VAL A 54 9.85 -8.79 -2.84
C VAL A 54 9.73 -10.23 -2.35
N LEU A 55 8.58 -10.84 -2.49
CA LEU A 55 8.31 -12.20 -2.01
C LEU A 55 7.75 -13.06 -3.14
N LYS A 56 8.51 -14.06 -3.54
CA LYS A 56 8.07 -15.09 -4.49
C LYS A 56 7.66 -16.33 -3.70
N ILE A 57 6.38 -16.67 -3.74
CA ILE A 57 5.84 -17.89 -3.17
C ILE A 57 5.53 -18.82 -4.35
N GLY A 58 6.24 -19.94 -4.42
CA GLY A 58 6.07 -20.92 -5.48
C GLY A 58 4.92 -21.90 -5.20
N GLN A 59 4.52 -22.64 -6.26
CA GLN A 59 3.59 -23.77 -6.15
C GLN A 59 2.23 -23.44 -5.50
N LEU A 60 1.68 -22.27 -5.79
CA LEU A 60 0.35 -21.88 -5.34
C LEU A 60 -0.67 -22.04 -6.46
N LYS A 61 -1.81 -22.62 -6.11
CA LYS A 61 -3.03 -22.58 -6.93
C LYS A 61 -3.60 -21.17 -6.95
N GLN A 62 -3.62 -20.51 -5.77
CA GLN A 62 -4.08 -19.12 -5.64
C GLN A 62 -3.61 -18.50 -4.31
N SER A 63 -3.64 -17.18 -4.25
CA SER A 63 -3.47 -16.38 -3.05
C SER A 63 -4.61 -15.38 -2.94
N ILE A 64 -5.23 -15.30 -1.77
CA ILE A 64 -6.38 -14.41 -1.50
C ILE A 64 -5.99 -13.43 -0.42
N ASN A 65 -6.23 -12.13 -0.64
CA ASN A 65 -6.16 -11.15 0.42
C ASN A 65 -7.30 -11.41 1.41
N TYR A 66 -6.95 -11.76 2.64
CA TYR A 66 -7.90 -12.15 3.66
C TYR A 66 -8.25 -11.00 4.61
N GLY A 67 -7.26 -10.19 4.93
CA GLY A 67 -7.48 -9.07 5.83
C GLY A 67 -6.24 -8.20 6.02
N ILE A 68 -6.43 -7.15 6.78
CA ILE A 68 -5.38 -6.21 7.14
C ILE A 68 -5.58 -5.78 8.57
N ASP A 69 -4.51 -5.87 9.37
CA ASP A 69 -4.48 -5.43 10.74
C ASP A 69 -3.65 -4.15 10.89
N LYS A 70 -4.08 -3.29 11.81
CA LYS A 70 -3.29 -2.16 12.33
C LYS A 70 -2.70 -1.24 11.26
N VAL A 71 -3.48 -0.88 10.23
CA VAL A 71 -3.04 0.11 9.24
C VAL A 71 -2.89 1.48 9.89
N ARG A 72 -1.75 2.12 9.63
CA ARG A 72 -1.49 3.52 10.00
C ARG A 72 -0.79 4.21 8.83
N PHE A 73 -1.32 5.35 8.43
CA PHE A 73 -0.71 6.26 7.48
C PHE A 73 0.04 7.32 8.27
N THR A 74 1.36 7.16 8.35
CA THR A 74 2.19 7.90 9.30
C THR A 74 2.82 9.15 8.71
N SER A 75 2.92 9.23 7.38
CA SER A 75 3.36 10.42 6.65
C SER A 75 2.64 10.53 5.32
N PRO A 76 2.25 11.74 4.87
CA PRO A 76 1.62 11.93 3.58
C PRO A 76 2.60 11.67 2.45
N VAL A 77 2.15 10.93 1.44
CA VAL A 77 2.90 10.75 0.19
C VAL A 77 2.51 11.88 -0.76
N LYS A 78 3.43 12.82 -1.01
CA LYS A 78 3.19 13.94 -1.91
C LYS A 78 3.28 13.49 -3.37
N VAL A 79 2.57 14.19 -4.26
CA VAL A 79 2.73 13.97 -5.69
C VAL A 79 4.21 14.14 -6.09
N GLY A 80 4.72 13.20 -6.88
CA GLY A 80 6.14 13.17 -7.28
C GLY A 80 7.05 12.37 -6.34
N ASN A 81 6.58 11.95 -5.16
CA ASN A 81 7.37 11.07 -4.30
C ASN A 81 7.57 9.69 -4.93
N ARG A 82 8.74 9.12 -4.65
CA ARG A 82 9.00 7.70 -4.88
C ARG A 82 8.83 6.95 -3.57
N ILE A 83 8.23 5.80 -3.65
CA ILE A 83 8.00 4.92 -2.51
C ILE A 83 8.61 3.55 -2.76
N ARG A 84 9.05 2.90 -1.69
CA ARG A 84 9.44 1.49 -1.69
C ARG A 84 8.77 0.78 -0.51
N MET A 85 8.79 -0.54 -0.53
CA MET A 85 8.21 -1.35 0.54
C MET A 85 9.20 -2.33 1.11
N ASN A 86 9.27 -2.38 2.44
CA ASN A 86 9.89 -3.45 3.21
C ASN A 86 8.80 -4.40 3.70
N SER A 87 9.11 -5.68 3.72
CA SER A 87 8.20 -6.74 4.17
C SER A 87 8.90 -7.65 5.16
N VAL A 88 8.23 -7.92 6.28
CA VAL A 88 8.69 -8.86 7.30
C VAL A 88 7.57 -9.86 7.57
N ILE A 89 7.86 -11.15 7.44
CA ILE A 89 6.91 -12.21 7.77
C ILE A 89 6.71 -12.20 9.28
N GLU A 90 5.46 -12.04 9.73
CA GLU A 90 5.08 -12.06 11.14
C GLU A 90 4.60 -13.45 11.57
N ASP A 91 3.78 -14.10 10.71
CA ASP A 91 3.17 -15.40 11.01
C ASP A 91 3.01 -16.24 9.75
N VAL A 92 3.23 -17.54 9.89
CA VAL A 92 2.92 -18.57 8.90
C VAL A 92 2.22 -19.71 9.62
N ILE A 93 0.93 -19.89 9.41
CA ILE A 93 0.11 -20.88 10.11
C ILE A 93 -0.57 -21.78 9.08
N GLU A 94 -0.31 -23.07 9.16
CA GLU A 94 -1.09 -24.06 8.41
C GLU A 94 -2.46 -24.25 9.05
N ARG A 95 -3.50 -24.24 8.23
CA ARG A 95 -4.88 -24.45 8.62
C ARG A 95 -5.42 -25.72 7.99
N ASP A 96 -6.60 -26.13 8.40
CA ASP A 96 -7.30 -27.29 7.87
C ASP A 96 -7.39 -27.23 6.34
N GLY A 97 -7.18 -28.39 5.70
CA GLY A 97 -7.16 -28.48 4.24
C GLY A 97 -5.87 -27.99 3.56
N GLY A 98 -4.78 -27.81 4.32
CA GLY A 98 -3.49 -27.38 3.78
C GLY A 98 -3.41 -25.90 3.38
N VAL A 99 -4.38 -25.09 3.81
CA VAL A 99 -4.39 -23.65 3.57
C VAL A 99 -3.39 -22.98 4.49
N ILE A 100 -2.53 -22.11 3.95
CA ILE A 100 -1.55 -21.38 4.73
C ILE A 100 -2.04 -19.94 4.99
N TYR A 101 -2.18 -19.60 6.27
CA TYR A 101 -2.37 -18.22 6.72
C TYR A 101 -1.02 -17.55 6.80
N LEU A 102 -0.82 -16.51 6.01
CA LEU A 102 0.42 -15.75 5.96
C LEU A 102 0.17 -14.30 6.39
N LYS A 103 0.80 -13.89 7.49
CA LYS A 103 0.76 -12.51 7.97
C LYS A 103 2.10 -11.82 7.74
N ILE A 104 2.06 -10.65 7.10
CA ILE A 104 3.25 -9.89 6.71
C ILE A 104 3.10 -8.45 7.20
N LYS A 105 4.07 -7.99 7.97
CA LYS A 105 4.24 -6.56 8.25
C LYS A 105 4.82 -5.87 7.03
N ARG A 106 4.15 -4.83 6.58
CA ARG A 106 4.54 -4.00 5.44
C ARG A 106 4.82 -2.58 5.89
N THR A 107 5.99 -2.09 5.55
CA THR A 107 6.39 -0.70 5.80
C THR A 107 6.65 -0.04 4.44
N VAL A 108 5.86 0.97 4.10
CA VAL A 108 6.05 1.77 2.89
C VAL A 108 6.84 3.00 3.26
N GLU A 109 8.01 3.14 2.67
CA GLU A 109 8.94 4.25 2.88
C GLU A 109 8.84 5.26 1.73
N ILE A 110 9.12 6.52 2.04
CA ILE A 110 9.23 7.61 1.07
C ILE A 110 10.72 7.92 0.86
N GLU A 111 11.13 8.08 -0.39
CA GLU A 111 12.51 8.42 -0.73
C GLU A 111 12.94 9.72 -0.03
N ASN A 112 14.10 9.68 0.64
CA ASN A 112 14.70 10.78 1.40
C ASN A 112 13.86 11.27 2.60
N GLU A 113 12.95 10.45 3.14
CA GLU A 113 12.24 10.76 4.38
C GLU A 113 12.49 9.65 5.41
N ASP A 114 12.74 10.04 6.66
CA ASP A 114 13.01 9.12 7.77
C ASP A 114 11.74 8.41 8.23
N ARG A 115 10.59 9.10 8.15
CA ARG A 115 9.32 8.57 8.61
C ARG A 115 8.59 7.85 7.48
N PRO A 116 8.16 6.59 7.69
CA PRO A 116 7.45 5.85 6.65
C PRO A 116 6.08 6.46 6.33
N ALA A 117 5.61 6.25 5.11
CA ALA A 117 4.26 6.63 4.70
C ALA A 117 3.19 5.77 5.36
N MET A 118 3.45 4.47 5.50
CA MET A 118 2.47 3.51 5.98
C MET A 118 3.14 2.34 6.69
N ILE A 119 2.49 1.87 7.76
CA ILE A 119 2.78 0.59 8.40
C ILE A 119 1.48 -0.19 8.50
N ALA A 120 1.49 -1.45 8.05
CA ALA A 120 0.32 -2.33 8.09
C ALA A 120 0.76 -3.79 8.24
N SER A 121 -0.09 -4.63 8.82
CA SER A 121 0.04 -6.08 8.76
C SER A 121 -1.01 -6.64 7.82
N THR A 122 -0.59 -7.17 6.66
CA THR A 122 -1.48 -7.77 5.67
C THR A 122 -1.56 -9.28 5.87
N ILE A 123 -2.75 -9.83 5.64
CA ILE A 123 -3.02 -11.24 5.81
C ILE A 123 -3.46 -11.83 4.48
N SER A 124 -2.82 -12.91 4.07
CA SER A 124 -3.18 -13.69 2.89
C SER A 124 -3.50 -15.14 3.24
N LEU A 125 -4.46 -15.72 2.54
CA LEU A 125 -4.66 -17.16 2.53
C LEU A 125 -4.05 -17.71 1.25
N LEU A 126 -3.11 -18.65 1.43
CA LEU A 126 -2.40 -19.29 0.34
C LEU A 126 -2.93 -20.71 0.16
N TYR A 127 -3.22 -21.08 -1.06
CA TYR A 127 -3.71 -22.40 -1.44
C TYR A 127 -2.60 -23.08 -2.26
N PRO A 128 -1.83 -24.01 -1.68
CA PRO A 128 -0.80 -24.73 -2.40
C PRO A 128 -1.35 -25.60 -3.52
N ILE A 129 -0.51 -25.94 -4.49
CA ILE A 129 -0.76 -27.02 -5.45
C ILE A 129 -0.42 -28.32 -4.72
N ASN A 130 -1.35 -29.27 -4.70
CA ASN A 130 -1.12 -30.63 -4.17
C ASN A 130 -0.22 -31.42 -5.10
#